data_d3735f0bf6078ae51323f866b9744af9
#
_entry.id   d3735f0bf6078ae51323f866b9744af9
#
_cell.length_a   1.000
_cell.length_b   1.000
_cell.length_c   1.000
_cell.angle_alpha   90.00
_cell.angle_beta   90.00
_cell.angle_gamma   90.00
#
_symmetry.space_group_name_H-M   'P 1'
#
loop_
_entity.id
_entity.type
_entity.pdbx_description
1 polymer ?
#
loop_
_entity_poly.entity_id
_entity_poly.type
_entity_poly.pdbx_seq_one_letter_code
_entity_poly.pdbx_strand_id
1 'polypeptide(L)'
;MTHVETVNDDDLDPPQMPRPRRRGIYVLPNLFTLAALFGGFYAIVMAMNGRFEQACIGIFCAAVLDSLDGRVARMTNTQSAFGEQMDSLADMVSFGAAPGLIVYEWALKGLGKAGWIAAFVYCACAALRLARFNTNIGIVDKRFFQGLPSPAAAALLIGFIWVADDAGLRAVYALPTWPWVACVVALYAGLTMVTNVPFYSFKDVNFKRSVPFIVIVLLALGIAVITLHPPMVLFGVFCVYGVSGYVVYVWRKMKGKPVSVIATSTDEPDERGLH
;
A
#
# COMPACT_ATOMS: atom_id res chain seq x y z
N MET A 1 15.47 -27.68 -67.63
CA MET A 1 16.17 -26.49 -67.13
C MET A 1 15.66 -26.20 -65.73
N THR A 2 16.40 -26.69 -64.74
CA THR A 2 16.09 -26.53 -63.32
C THR A 2 16.86 -25.32 -62.83
N HIS A 3 16.12 -24.25 -62.41
CA HIS A 3 16.73 -23.11 -61.73
C HIS A 3 17.14 -23.54 -60.33
N VAL A 4 18.44 -23.51 -60.10
CA VAL A 4 19.02 -23.62 -58.73
C VAL A 4 19.07 -22.20 -58.20
N GLU A 5 18.21 -21.87 -57.20
CA GLU A 5 18.34 -20.67 -56.42
C GLU A 5 19.54 -20.79 -55.51
N THR A 6 20.53 -19.95 -55.74
CA THR A 6 21.68 -19.79 -54.84
C THR A 6 21.20 -18.97 -53.61
N VAL A 7 21.07 -19.65 -52.49
CA VAL A 7 20.89 -18.97 -51.16
C VAL A 7 22.21 -18.26 -50.84
N ASN A 8 22.14 -16.92 -50.72
CA ASN A 8 23.27 -16.12 -50.24
C ASN A 8 23.50 -16.40 -48.74
N ASP A 9 24.68 -16.88 -48.45
CA ASP A 9 25.18 -17.16 -47.06
C ASP A 9 25.46 -15.90 -46.21
N ASP A 10 25.17 -14.68 -46.73
CA ASP A 10 25.49 -13.40 -46.09
C ASP A 10 24.42 -12.86 -45.14
N ASP A 11 23.26 -13.54 -45.00
CA ASP A 11 22.15 -13.07 -44.14
C ASP A 11 22.05 -13.79 -42.79
N LEU A 12 23.09 -14.53 -42.37
CA LEU A 12 23.13 -15.09 -41.02
C LEU A 12 23.72 -14.06 -40.06
N ASP A 13 22.82 -13.21 -39.51
CA ASP A 13 23.16 -12.42 -38.33
C ASP A 13 23.76 -13.34 -37.25
N PRO A 14 24.94 -13.03 -36.71
CA PRO A 14 25.55 -13.85 -35.67
C PRO A 14 24.63 -13.91 -34.45
N PRO A 15 24.45 -15.09 -33.83
CA PRO A 15 23.56 -15.23 -32.68
C PRO A 15 23.94 -14.21 -31.60
N GLN A 16 23.06 -13.27 -31.32
CA GLN A 16 23.27 -12.26 -30.29
C GLN A 16 23.39 -12.98 -28.95
N MET A 17 24.60 -13.10 -28.45
CA MET A 17 24.88 -13.65 -27.13
C MET A 17 24.14 -12.80 -26.11
N PRO A 18 23.30 -13.40 -25.22
CA PRO A 18 22.62 -12.66 -24.18
C PRO A 18 23.68 -11.98 -23.31
N ARG A 19 23.60 -10.62 -23.26
CA ARG A 19 24.52 -9.81 -22.44
C ARG A 19 24.45 -10.32 -20.99
N PRO A 20 25.59 -10.56 -20.32
CA PRO A 20 25.58 -11.08 -18.96
C PRO A 20 24.87 -10.07 -18.05
N ARG A 21 23.68 -10.45 -17.54
CA ARG A 21 22.94 -9.66 -16.57
C ARG A 21 23.79 -9.54 -15.31
N ARG A 22 24.15 -8.32 -14.92
CA ARG A 22 24.92 -8.04 -13.70
C ARG A 22 24.11 -8.49 -12.48
N ARG A 23 24.41 -9.68 -11.95
CA ARG A 23 23.68 -10.32 -10.83
C ARG A 23 23.60 -9.47 -9.56
N GLY A 24 24.54 -8.56 -9.31
CA GLY A 24 24.57 -7.72 -8.11
C GLY A 24 23.49 -6.64 -8.00
N ILE A 25 22.90 -6.22 -9.13
CA ILE A 25 21.92 -5.11 -9.13
C ILE A 25 20.53 -5.57 -8.63
N TYR A 26 20.22 -6.87 -8.75
CA TYR A 26 18.96 -7.45 -8.27
C TYR A 26 18.84 -7.54 -6.74
N VAL A 27 19.97 -7.44 -6.02
CA VAL A 27 19.98 -7.54 -4.56
C VAL A 27 19.43 -6.26 -3.91
N LEU A 28 19.64 -5.11 -4.54
CA LEU A 28 19.33 -3.81 -3.94
C LEU A 28 17.84 -3.62 -3.65
N PRO A 29 16.88 -3.85 -4.59
CA PRO A 29 15.46 -3.75 -4.27
C PRO A 29 15.04 -4.72 -3.16
N ASN A 30 15.46 -5.98 -3.27
CA ASN A 30 15.11 -6.99 -2.27
C ASN A 30 15.63 -6.66 -0.86
N LEU A 31 16.73 -5.89 -0.77
CA LEU A 31 17.24 -5.42 0.52
C LEU A 31 16.30 -4.40 1.16
N PHE A 32 15.70 -3.48 0.37
CA PHE A 32 14.69 -2.54 0.87
C PHE A 32 13.42 -3.27 1.33
N THR A 33 12.95 -4.25 0.56
CA THR A 33 11.81 -5.09 0.94
C THR A 33 12.10 -5.85 2.23
N LEU A 34 13.31 -6.42 2.38
CA LEU A 34 13.72 -7.09 3.61
C LEU A 34 13.80 -6.12 4.80
N ALA A 35 14.27 -4.89 4.56
CA ALA A 35 14.31 -3.85 5.59
C ALA A 35 12.90 -3.39 6.00
N ALA A 36 11.96 -3.32 5.06
CA ALA A 36 10.54 -3.04 5.35
C ALA A 36 9.94 -4.18 6.19
N LEU A 37 10.18 -5.43 5.84
CA LEU A 37 9.78 -6.61 6.62
C LEU A 37 10.37 -6.57 8.04
N PHE A 38 11.66 -6.23 8.16
CA PHE A 38 12.30 -6.06 9.46
C PHE A 38 11.62 -4.96 10.28
N GLY A 39 11.26 -3.83 9.67
CA GLY A 39 10.52 -2.75 10.33
C GLY A 39 9.16 -3.20 10.89
N GLY A 40 8.40 -3.98 10.12
CA GLY A 40 7.14 -4.59 10.56
C GLY A 40 7.33 -5.57 11.71
N PHE A 41 8.32 -6.46 11.62
CA PHE A 41 8.65 -7.41 12.68
C PHE A 41 9.13 -6.70 13.96
N TYR A 42 10.03 -5.72 13.83
CA TYR A 42 10.49 -4.88 14.93
C TYR A 42 9.30 -4.21 15.65
N ALA A 43 8.35 -3.68 14.88
CA ALA A 43 7.17 -3.03 15.44
C ALA A 43 6.31 -3.99 16.28
N ILE A 44 6.14 -5.24 15.86
CA ILE A 44 5.47 -6.28 16.67
C ILE A 44 6.21 -6.50 17.98
N VAL A 45 7.54 -6.68 17.93
CA VAL A 45 8.35 -6.91 19.13
C VAL A 45 8.28 -5.72 20.08
N MET A 46 8.31 -4.48 19.58
CA MET A 46 8.18 -3.28 20.40
C MET A 46 6.79 -3.20 21.05
N ALA A 47 5.72 -3.51 20.34
CA ALA A 47 4.36 -3.53 20.90
C ALA A 47 4.23 -4.58 22.03
N MET A 48 4.78 -5.78 21.84
CA MET A 48 4.81 -6.83 22.87
C MET A 48 5.56 -6.38 24.14
N ASN A 49 6.55 -5.49 24.01
CA ASN A 49 7.28 -4.88 25.12
C ASN A 49 6.60 -3.62 25.67
N GLY A 50 5.41 -3.27 25.19
CA GLY A 50 4.67 -2.08 25.62
C GLY A 50 5.23 -0.75 25.10
N ARG A 51 6.14 -0.79 24.12
CA ARG A 51 6.78 0.40 23.51
C ARG A 51 6.03 0.79 22.24
N PHE A 52 4.83 1.35 22.39
CA PHE A 52 3.92 1.59 21.26
C PHE A 52 4.40 2.71 20.34
N GLU A 53 5.00 3.77 20.87
CA GLU A 53 5.61 4.81 20.04
C GLU A 53 6.64 4.23 19.07
N GLN A 54 7.55 3.38 19.56
CA GLN A 54 8.58 2.74 18.74
C GLN A 54 7.98 1.76 17.73
N ALA A 55 6.90 1.07 18.11
CA ALA A 55 6.15 0.21 17.20
C ALA A 55 5.52 1.04 16.06
N CYS A 56 4.93 2.19 16.36
CA CYS A 56 4.35 3.09 15.37
C CYS A 56 5.43 3.62 14.41
N ILE A 57 6.56 4.10 14.93
CA ILE A 57 7.70 4.55 14.11
C ILE A 57 8.17 3.41 13.19
N GLY A 58 8.26 2.18 13.71
CA GLY A 58 8.66 1.01 12.91
C GLY A 58 7.77 0.77 11.69
N ILE A 59 6.45 0.87 11.83
CA ILE A 59 5.50 0.72 10.72
C ILE A 59 5.62 1.86 9.71
N PHE A 60 5.76 3.12 10.15
CA PHE A 60 5.95 4.24 9.24
C PHE A 60 7.29 4.15 8.48
N CYS A 61 8.36 3.72 9.15
CA CYS A 61 9.64 3.43 8.48
C CYS A 61 9.50 2.30 7.46
N ALA A 62 8.78 1.22 7.80
CA ALA A 62 8.51 0.13 6.88
C ALA A 62 7.76 0.63 5.63
N ALA A 63 6.76 1.51 5.78
CA ALA A 63 6.01 2.09 4.67
C ALA A 63 6.89 2.96 3.74
N VAL A 64 7.85 3.69 4.30
CA VAL A 64 8.82 4.46 3.50
C VAL A 64 9.74 3.53 2.72
N LEU A 65 10.29 2.49 3.37
CA LEU A 65 11.20 1.52 2.74
C LEU A 65 10.50 0.76 1.62
N ASP A 66 9.27 0.31 1.83
CA ASP A 66 8.40 -0.32 0.86
C ASP A 66 8.15 0.59 -0.38
N SER A 67 7.87 1.87 -0.14
CA SER A 67 7.70 2.82 -1.24
C SER A 67 8.99 3.03 -2.05
N LEU A 68 10.16 2.81 -1.46
CA LEU A 68 11.46 2.96 -2.10
C LEU A 68 11.84 1.75 -2.93
N ASP A 69 11.56 0.51 -2.50
CA ASP A 69 11.97 -0.71 -3.19
C ASP A 69 11.37 -0.81 -4.60
N GLY A 70 10.06 -0.58 -4.74
CA GLY A 70 9.39 -0.55 -6.02
C GLY A 70 9.88 0.57 -6.94
N ARG A 71 10.30 1.72 -6.41
CA ARG A 71 10.91 2.80 -7.20
C ARG A 71 12.31 2.42 -7.67
N VAL A 72 13.13 1.90 -6.76
CA VAL A 72 14.49 1.44 -7.06
C VAL A 72 14.46 0.32 -8.10
N ALA A 73 13.58 -0.68 -7.95
CA ALA A 73 13.43 -1.78 -8.91
C ALA A 73 13.10 -1.26 -10.33
N ARG A 74 12.21 -0.27 -10.45
CA ARG A 74 11.88 0.36 -11.74
C ARG A 74 13.02 1.20 -12.31
N MET A 75 13.74 1.96 -11.48
CA MET A 75 14.86 2.79 -11.93
C MET A 75 16.05 1.97 -12.39
N THR A 76 16.28 0.81 -11.77
CA THR A 76 17.38 -0.10 -12.08
C THR A 76 17.02 -1.18 -13.10
N ASN A 77 15.77 -1.24 -13.56
CA ASN A 77 15.25 -2.30 -14.46
C ASN A 77 15.52 -3.71 -13.91
N THR A 78 15.37 -3.88 -12.59
CA THR A 78 15.66 -5.15 -11.88
C THR A 78 14.40 -5.81 -11.33
N GLN A 79 13.25 -5.55 -11.93
CA GLN A 79 12.00 -6.20 -11.58
C GLN A 79 12.11 -7.71 -11.82
N SER A 80 11.67 -8.52 -10.85
CA SER A 80 11.67 -9.97 -10.93
C SER A 80 10.42 -10.55 -10.28
N ALA A 81 9.95 -11.69 -10.77
CA ALA A 81 8.81 -12.40 -10.16
C ALA A 81 9.08 -12.77 -8.69
N PHE A 82 10.33 -13.09 -8.34
CA PHE A 82 10.72 -13.32 -6.94
C PHE A 82 10.54 -12.05 -6.09
N GLY A 83 11.01 -10.89 -6.59
CA GLY A 83 10.87 -9.60 -5.89
C GLY A 83 9.42 -9.23 -5.63
N GLU A 84 8.53 -9.42 -6.62
CA GLU A 84 7.08 -9.16 -6.49
C GLU A 84 6.42 -10.05 -5.43
N GLN A 85 6.80 -11.33 -5.35
CA GLN A 85 6.28 -12.23 -4.32
C GLN A 85 6.82 -11.87 -2.95
N MET A 86 8.11 -11.53 -2.84
CA MET A 86 8.73 -11.14 -1.59
C MET A 86 8.12 -9.83 -1.05
N ASP A 87 7.85 -8.86 -1.93
CA ASP A 87 7.17 -7.60 -1.65
C ASP A 87 5.77 -7.86 -1.04
N SER A 88 4.96 -8.70 -1.70
CA SER A 88 3.63 -9.08 -1.20
C SER A 88 3.67 -9.77 0.17
N LEU A 89 4.69 -10.60 0.44
CA LEU A 89 4.87 -11.24 1.75
C LEU A 89 5.30 -10.23 2.82
N ALA A 90 6.21 -9.32 2.48
CA ALA A 90 6.64 -8.23 3.36
C ALA A 90 5.47 -7.30 3.70
N ASP A 91 4.66 -6.93 2.70
CA ASP A 91 3.44 -6.14 2.86
C ASP A 91 2.45 -6.80 3.82
N MET A 92 2.24 -8.11 3.65
CA MET A 92 1.32 -8.86 4.51
C MET A 92 1.75 -8.82 5.98
N VAL A 93 3.07 -8.91 6.24
CA VAL A 93 3.59 -8.81 7.61
C VAL A 93 3.53 -7.38 8.12
N SER A 94 4.04 -6.41 7.36
CA SER A 94 4.25 -5.04 7.82
C SER A 94 2.96 -4.22 7.89
N PHE A 95 2.00 -4.47 6.97
CA PHE A 95 0.76 -3.69 6.88
C PHE A 95 -0.51 -4.51 7.15
N GLY A 96 -0.39 -5.84 7.24
CA GLY A 96 -1.49 -6.72 7.64
C GLY A 96 -1.33 -7.20 9.07
N ALA A 97 -0.38 -8.07 9.35
CA ALA A 97 -0.23 -8.73 10.64
C ALA A 97 0.23 -7.77 11.74
N ALA A 98 1.25 -6.94 11.47
CA ALA A 98 1.83 -6.06 12.48
C ALA A 98 0.82 -5.05 13.03
N PRO A 99 0.09 -4.24 12.22
CA PRO A 99 -0.91 -3.32 12.76
C PRO A 99 -2.04 -4.02 13.51
N GLY A 100 -2.49 -5.19 13.04
CA GLY A 100 -3.49 -6.02 13.72
C GLY A 100 -3.03 -6.47 15.11
N LEU A 101 -1.78 -6.93 15.24
CA LEU A 101 -1.19 -7.34 16.52
C LEU A 101 -0.90 -6.15 17.44
N ILE A 102 -0.45 -5.02 16.88
CA ILE A 102 -0.17 -3.80 17.67
C ILE A 102 -1.46 -3.26 18.30
N VAL A 103 -2.56 -3.15 17.54
CA VAL A 103 -3.83 -2.69 18.09
C VAL A 103 -4.41 -3.68 19.10
N TYR A 104 -4.22 -4.98 18.87
CA TYR A 104 -4.63 -6.01 19.81
C TYR A 104 -3.91 -5.86 21.15
N GLU A 105 -2.59 -5.73 21.13
CA GLU A 105 -1.77 -5.58 22.33
C GLU A 105 -2.01 -4.23 23.03
N TRP A 106 -2.25 -3.16 22.25
CA TRP A 106 -2.47 -1.83 22.77
C TRP A 106 -3.80 -1.68 23.51
N ALA A 107 -4.92 -2.20 22.94
CA ALA A 107 -6.26 -1.95 23.48
C ALA A 107 -7.20 -3.15 23.45
N LEU A 108 -7.13 -4.03 22.42
CA LEU A 108 -8.20 -5.00 22.19
C LEU A 108 -8.10 -6.24 23.07
N LYS A 109 -6.96 -6.48 23.72
CA LYS A 109 -6.72 -7.64 24.59
C LYS A 109 -7.76 -7.75 25.72
N GLY A 110 -8.20 -6.60 26.24
CA GLY A 110 -9.23 -6.52 27.29
C GLY A 110 -10.65 -6.89 26.83
N LEU A 111 -10.94 -6.89 25.52
CA LEU A 111 -12.24 -7.25 24.96
C LEU A 111 -12.44 -8.76 24.78
N GLY A 112 -11.49 -9.59 25.19
CA GLY A 112 -11.57 -11.04 25.08
C GLY A 112 -11.74 -11.49 23.62
N LYS A 113 -12.77 -12.31 23.34
CA LYS A 113 -13.02 -12.88 22.00
C LYS A 113 -13.27 -11.82 20.93
N ALA A 114 -13.97 -10.72 21.25
CA ALA A 114 -14.25 -9.67 20.28
C ALA A 114 -12.98 -8.94 19.84
N GLY A 115 -12.03 -8.73 20.75
CA GLY A 115 -10.78 -8.04 20.45
C GLY A 115 -9.89 -8.78 19.47
N TRP A 116 -9.62 -10.07 19.71
CA TRP A 116 -8.77 -10.81 18.78
C TRP A 116 -9.45 -11.07 17.44
N ILE A 117 -10.80 -11.24 17.42
CA ILE A 117 -11.55 -11.35 16.16
C ILE A 117 -11.40 -10.06 15.33
N ALA A 118 -11.52 -8.88 15.94
CA ALA A 118 -11.35 -7.61 15.24
C ALA A 118 -9.93 -7.46 14.64
N ALA A 119 -8.90 -7.82 15.41
CA ALA A 119 -7.52 -7.84 14.93
C ALA A 119 -7.31 -8.83 13.79
N PHE A 120 -7.90 -10.03 13.89
CA PHE A 120 -7.86 -11.04 12.83
C PHE A 120 -8.59 -10.58 11.57
N VAL A 121 -9.78 -9.96 11.69
CA VAL A 121 -10.54 -9.42 10.55
C VAL A 121 -9.71 -8.37 9.81
N TYR A 122 -9.03 -7.46 10.51
CA TYR A 122 -8.11 -6.51 9.88
C TYR A 122 -7.03 -7.21 9.07
N CYS A 123 -6.35 -8.18 9.66
CA CYS A 123 -5.29 -8.97 9.03
C CYS A 123 -5.82 -9.75 7.80
N ALA A 124 -6.98 -10.41 7.93
CA ALA A 124 -7.63 -11.16 6.86
C ALA A 124 -8.04 -10.24 5.69
N CYS A 125 -8.56 -9.05 5.98
CA CYS A 125 -8.89 -8.06 4.96
C CYS A 125 -7.65 -7.58 4.20
N ALA A 126 -6.51 -7.41 4.88
CA ALA A 126 -5.24 -7.09 4.24
C ALA A 126 -4.79 -8.21 3.29
N ALA A 127 -4.87 -9.49 3.73
CA ALA A 127 -4.54 -10.64 2.91
C ALA A 127 -5.45 -10.73 1.66
N LEU A 128 -6.76 -10.59 1.83
CA LEU A 128 -7.72 -10.62 0.73
C LEU A 128 -7.47 -9.48 -0.28
N ARG A 129 -7.13 -8.29 0.23
CA ARG A 129 -6.78 -7.15 -0.62
C ARG A 129 -5.52 -7.43 -1.43
N LEU A 130 -4.45 -7.92 -0.81
CA LEU A 130 -3.19 -8.23 -1.49
C LEU A 130 -3.39 -9.33 -2.55
N ALA A 131 -4.12 -10.39 -2.21
CA ALA A 131 -4.48 -11.44 -3.16
C ALA A 131 -5.25 -10.89 -4.36
N ARG A 132 -6.27 -10.05 -4.13
CA ARG A 132 -7.04 -9.40 -5.19
C ARG A 132 -6.18 -8.48 -6.05
N PHE A 133 -5.27 -7.71 -5.44
CA PHE A 133 -4.36 -6.84 -6.17
C PHE A 133 -3.45 -7.65 -7.10
N ASN A 134 -2.86 -8.74 -6.62
CA ASN A 134 -1.95 -9.60 -7.38
C ASN A 134 -2.64 -10.31 -8.55
N THR A 135 -3.93 -10.66 -8.40
CA THR A 135 -4.69 -11.30 -9.48
C THR A 135 -5.17 -10.32 -10.56
N ASN A 136 -5.31 -9.02 -10.24
CA ASN A 136 -5.88 -8.02 -11.13
C ASN A 136 -4.86 -7.08 -11.78
N ILE A 137 -3.57 -7.38 -11.74
CA ILE A 137 -2.42 -6.57 -12.27
C ILE A 137 -2.52 -6.27 -13.78
N GLY A 138 -3.54 -6.43 -14.47
CA GLY A 138 -3.63 -6.07 -15.91
C GLY A 138 -4.94 -5.37 -16.31
N ILE A 139 -5.92 -5.36 -15.42
CA ILE A 139 -7.32 -5.09 -15.77
C ILE A 139 -7.85 -3.78 -15.16
N VAL A 140 -7.15 -3.21 -14.17
CA VAL A 140 -7.63 -2.07 -13.39
C VAL A 140 -7.09 -0.74 -13.94
N ASP A 141 -7.95 0.30 -14.00
CA ASP A 141 -7.55 1.69 -14.33
C ASP A 141 -6.48 2.16 -13.34
N LYS A 142 -5.31 2.54 -13.86
CA LYS A 142 -4.13 2.94 -13.07
C LYS A 142 -4.35 4.20 -12.21
N ARG A 143 -5.43 4.94 -12.41
CA ARG A 143 -5.74 6.20 -11.71
C ARG A 143 -6.38 5.99 -10.34
N PHE A 144 -7.01 4.85 -10.11
CA PHE A 144 -7.74 4.56 -8.88
C PHE A 144 -7.35 3.21 -8.32
N PHE A 145 -7.19 3.16 -7.01
CA PHE A 145 -7.13 1.91 -6.27
C PHE A 145 -8.54 1.44 -5.92
N GLN A 146 -8.77 0.17 -6.00
CA GLN A 146 -9.99 -0.48 -5.53
C GLN A 146 -9.84 -0.82 -4.04
N GLY A 147 -10.56 -0.10 -3.18
CA GLY A 147 -10.39 -0.15 -1.74
C GLY A 147 -9.19 0.62 -1.21
N LEU A 148 -9.12 0.78 0.11
CA LEU A 148 -8.03 1.49 0.78
C LEU A 148 -6.70 0.72 0.62
N PRO A 149 -5.60 1.33 0.18
CA PRO A 149 -4.28 0.68 0.12
C PRO A 149 -3.84 0.17 1.50
N SER A 150 -3.22 -1.05 1.58
CA SER A 150 -2.78 -1.63 2.87
C SER A 150 -1.81 -0.74 3.65
N PRO A 151 -0.82 -0.05 3.02
CA PRO A 151 0.01 0.89 3.76
C PRO A 151 -0.79 2.07 4.34
N ALA A 152 -1.82 2.56 3.62
CA ALA A 152 -2.66 3.65 4.10
C ALA A 152 -3.60 3.21 5.24
N ALA A 153 -4.14 1.99 5.16
CA ALA A 153 -4.95 1.41 6.24
C ALA A 153 -4.10 1.17 7.49
N ALA A 154 -2.88 0.67 7.32
CA ALA A 154 -1.91 0.51 8.40
C ALA A 154 -1.57 1.87 9.03
N ALA A 155 -1.27 2.89 8.22
CA ALA A 155 -0.95 4.22 8.69
C ALA A 155 -2.12 4.90 9.42
N LEU A 156 -3.37 4.67 8.97
CA LEU A 156 -4.58 5.14 9.66
C LEU A 156 -4.69 4.50 11.06
N LEU A 157 -4.57 3.17 11.15
CA LEU A 157 -4.71 2.44 12.41
C LEU A 157 -3.57 2.75 13.37
N ILE A 158 -2.34 2.73 12.89
CA ILE A 158 -1.13 3.00 13.68
C ILE A 158 -1.05 4.48 14.07
N GLY A 159 -1.45 5.40 13.18
CA GLY A 159 -1.54 6.82 13.49
C GLY A 159 -2.55 7.09 14.61
N PHE A 160 -3.70 6.41 14.61
CA PHE A 160 -4.68 6.47 15.70
C PHE A 160 -4.06 6.02 17.03
N ILE A 161 -3.36 4.88 17.04
CA ILE A 161 -2.69 4.34 18.23
C ILE A 161 -1.65 5.34 18.76
N TRP A 162 -0.83 5.91 17.85
CA TRP A 162 0.23 6.84 18.23
C TRP A 162 -0.33 8.11 18.85
N VAL A 163 -1.35 8.72 18.24
CA VAL A 163 -2.03 9.89 18.84
C VAL A 163 -2.64 9.57 20.20
N ALA A 164 -3.29 8.42 20.32
CA ALA A 164 -3.94 8.02 21.56
C ALA A 164 -2.94 7.67 22.68
N ASP A 165 -1.80 7.08 22.32
CA ASP A 165 -0.71 6.77 23.28
C ASP A 165 0.00 8.06 23.74
N ASP A 166 0.29 8.97 22.82
CA ASP A 166 0.90 10.28 23.07
C ASP A 166 0.01 11.16 23.96
N ALA A 167 -1.30 11.12 23.75
CA ALA A 167 -2.29 11.80 24.60
C ALA A 167 -2.48 11.13 25.99
N GLY A 168 -1.72 10.08 26.30
CA GLY A 168 -1.81 9.37 27.58
C GLY A 168 -3.12 8.59 27.78
N LEU A 169 -3.92 8.38 26.73
CA LEU A 169 -5.22 7.70 26.82
C LEU A 169 -5.09 6.25 27.26
N ARG A 170 -3.91 5.66 27.16
CA ARG A 170 -3.60 4.34 27.71
C ARG A 170 -3.62 4.33 29.25
N ALA A 171 -3.18 5.40 29.88
CA ALA A 171 -3.19 5.54 31.34
C ALA A 171 -4.61 5.77 31.89
N VAL A 172 -5.53 6.22 31.05
CA VAL A 172 -6.95 6.41 31.38
C VAL A 172 -7.71 5.08 31.19
N TYR A 173 -7.21 3.99 31.76
CA TYR A 173 -7.94 2.71 31.87
C TYR A 173 -9.30 2.84 32.59
N ALA A 174 -9.64 4.03 33.05
CA ALA A 174 -10.91 4.32 33.73
C ALA A 174 -12.15 4.38 32.82
N LEU A 175 -11.98 4.51 31.50
CA LEU A 175 -13.10 4.55 30.57
C LEU A 175 -13.15 3.24 29.75
N PRO A 176 -14.15 2.38 29.95
CA PRO A 176 -14.29 1.10 29.24
C PRO A 176 -14.59 1.25 27.75
N THR A 177 -14.69 2.49 27.25
CA THR A 177 -15.10 2.80 25.86
C THR A 177 -13.96 2.80 24.87
N TRP A 178 -12.72 3.11 25.27
CA TRP A 178 -11.56 3.21 24.37
C TRP A 178 -11.22 1.93 23.59
N PRO A 179 -11.26 0.72 24.20
CA PRO A 179 -11.05 -0.51 23.44
C PRO A 179 -12.07 -0.70 22.32
N TRP A 180 -13.31 -0.26 22.53
CA TRP A 180 -14.35 -0.30 21.49
C TRP A 180 -14.10 0.69 20.37
N VAL A 181 -13.58 1.90 20.66
CA VAL A 181 -13.17 2.85 19.64
C VAL A 181 -12.04 2.27 18.79
N ALA A 182 -11.01 1.70 19.40
CA ALA A 182 -9.93 1.02 18.69
C ALA A 182 -10.45 -0.15 17.84
N CYS A 183 -11.42 -0.91 18.34
CA CYS A 183 -12.09 -1.98 17.61
C CYS A 183 -12.79 -1.45 16.36
N VAL A 184 -13.55 -0.37 16.47
CA VAL A 184 -14.24 0.28 15.34
C VAL A 184 -13.25 0.80 14.31
N VAL A 185 -12.17 1.45 14.75
CA VAL A 185 -11.11 1.96 13.83
C VAL A 185 -10.43 0.81 13.09
N ALA A 186 -10.09 -0.28 13.79
CA ALA A 186 -9.49 -1.46 13.17
C ALA A 186 -10.42 -2.11 12.15
N LEU A 187 -11.69 -2.30 12.49
CA LEU A 187 -12.69 -2.85 11.56
C LEU A 187 -12.96 -1.92 10.38
N TYR A 188 -13.04 -0.60 10.61
CA TYR A 188 -13.18 0.39 9.54
C TYR A 188 -12.01 0.31 8.56
N ALA A 189 -10.77 0.36 9.06
CA ALA A 189 -9.57 0.28 8.23
C ALA A 189 -9.52 -1.06 7.46
N GLY A 190 -9.79 -2.18 8.14
CA GLY A 190 -9.81 -3.50 7.54
C GLY A 190 -10.87 -3.65 6.46
N LEU A 191 -12.12 -3.40 6.79
CA LEU A 191 -13.23 -3.58 5.85
C LEU A 191 -13.11 -2.64 4.64
N THR A 192 -12.64 -1.40 4.84
CA THR A 192 -12.41 -0.45 3.74
C THR A 192 -11.39 -0.94 2.73
N MET A 193 -10.39 -1.75 3.13
CA MET A 193 -9.43 -2.38 2.21
C MET A 193 -10.10 -3.30 1.18
N VAL A 194 -11.18 -4.01 1.57
CA VAL A 194 -11.86 -5.00 0.73
C VAL A 194 -13.00 -4.38 -0.10
N THR A 195 -13.42 -3.14 0.23
CA THR A 195 -14.48 -2.46 -0.51
C THR A 195 -14.09 -2.14 -1.95
N ASN A 196 -15.10 -1.88 -2.80
CA ASN A 196 -14.90 -1.42 -4.17
C ASN A 196 -14.87 0.12 -4.29
N VAL A 197 -14.67 0.81 -3.17
CA VAL A 197 -14.59 2.27 -3.15
C VAL A 197 -13.34 2.74 -3.89
N PRO A 198 -13.46 3.69 -4.86
CA PRO A 198 -12.32 4.19 -5.61
C PRO A 198 -11.50 5.17 -4.76
N PHE A 199 -10.26 4.82 -4.45
CA PHE A 199 -9.28 5.71 -3.84
C PHE A 199 -8.33 6.27 -4.89
N TYR A 200 -8.05 7.57 -4.82
CA TYR A 200 -7.16 8.22 -5.78
C TYR A 200 -5.72 7.70 -5.67
N SER A 201 -5.17 7.27 -6.81
CA SER A 201 -3.77 6.83 -6.89
C SER A 201 -2.90 8.00 -7.33
N PHE A 202 -2.01 8.49 -6.48
CA PHE A 202 -1.08 9.59 -6.80
C PHE A 202 0.02 9.21 -7.82
N LYS A 203 -0.14 8.09 -8.55
CA LYS A 203 0.84 7.61 -9.54
C LYS A 203 0.96 8.47 -10.79
N ASP A 204 -0.07 9.26 -11.12
CA ASP A 204 -0.11 10.11 -12.31
C ASP A 204 0.68 11.43 -12.17
N VAL A 205 1.26 11.70 -11.01
CA VAL A 205 2.13 12.87 -10.83
C VAL A 205 3.45 12.64 -11.57
N ASN A 206 3.49 13.10 -12.82
CA ASN A 206 4.60 12.89 -13.73
C ASN A 206 5.73 13.89 -13.43
N PHE A 207 6.65 13.54 -12.54
CA PHE A 207 7.83 14.35 -12.18
C PHE A 207 8.87 14.46 -13.32
N LYS A 208 8.59 13.97 -14.52
CA LYS A 208 9.53 14.01 -15.65
C LYS A 208 9.69 15.39 -16.30
N ARG A 209 8.78 16.35 -16.06
CA ARG A 209 8.97 17.76 -16.44
C ARG A 209 9.39 18.54 -15.19
N SER A 210 10.43 19.32 -15.29
CA SER A 210 11.07 20.13 -14.24
C SER A 210 10.15 20.41 -13.04
N VAL A 211 10.53 19.84 -11.87
CA VAL A 211 9.75 20.03 -10.63
C VAL A 211 9.72 21.55 -10.33
N PRO A 212 8.56 22.21 -10.35
CA PRO A 212 8.50 23.63 -10.06
C PRO A 212 9.08 23.89 -8.66
N PHE A 213 9.84 24.97 -8.49
CA PHE A 213 10.45 25.34 -7.20
C PHE A 213 9.45 25.33 -6.04
N ILE A 214 8.20 25.72 -6.32
CA ILE A 214 7.11 25.71 -5.34
C ILE A 214 6.86 24.33 -4.74
N VAL A 215 7.02 23.24 -5.52
CA VAL A 215 6.83 21.87 -5.03
C VAL A 215 7.90 21.50 -4.00
N ILE A 216 9.13 21.95 -4.21
CA ILE A 216 10.24 21.74 -3.26
C ILE A 216 9.95 22.47 -1.95
N VAL A 217 9.47 23.72 -2.04
CA VAL A 217 9.08 24.52 -0.87
C VAL A 217 7.92 23.87 -0.11
N LEU A 218 6.89 23.43 -0.83
CA LEU A 218 5.74 22.72 -0.21
C LEU A 218 6.16 21.40 0.45
N LEU A 219 7.09 20.67 -0.16
CA LEU A 219 7.64 19.45 0.43
C LEU A 219 8.42 19.75 1.71
N ALA A 220 9.29 20.76 1.69
CA ALA A 220 10.04 21.18 2.87
C ALA A 220 9.11 21.65 4.00
N LEU A 221 8.08 22.43 3.67
CA LEU A 221 7.07 22.86 4.63
C LEU A 221 6.29 21.68 5.20
N GLY A 222 5.91 20.71 4.34
CA GLY A 222 5.24 19.47 4.76
C GLY A 222 6.08 18.66 5.76
N ILE A 223 7.39 18.51 5.49
CA ILE A 223 8.33 17.86 6.40
C ILE A 223 8.42 18.64 7.73
N ALA A 224 8.52 19.97 7.67
CA ALA A 224 8.56 20.81 8.86
C ALA A 224 7.29 20.66 9.72
N VAL A 225 6.11 20.61 9.10
CA VAL A 225 4.83 20.40 9.80
C VAL A 225 4.76 19.02 10.44
N ILE A 226 5.24 17.97 9.73
CA ILE A 226 5.30 16.62 10.28
C ILE A 226 6.21 16.56 11.52
N THR A 227 7.35 17.27 11.50
CA THR A 227 8.30 17.26 12.64
C THR A 227 7.80 17.99 13.87
N LEU A 228 6.79 18.88 13.76
CA LEU A 228 6.19 19.55 14.92
C LEU A 228 5.39 18.60 15.81
N HIS A 229 4.48 17.81 15.22
CA HIS A 229 3.66 16.82 15.90
C HIS A 229 3.41 15.60 14.98
N PRO A 230 4.38 14.69 14.85
CA PRO A 230 4.31 13.58 13.90
C PRO A 230 3.03 12.74 14.04
N PRO A 231 2.56 12.37 15.26
CA PRO A 231 1.37 11.54 15.40
C PRO A 231 0.13 12.19 14.83
N MET A 232 -0.14 13.44 15.21
CA MET A 232 -1.36 14.16 14.80
C MET A 232 -1.37 14.42 13.30
N VAL A 233 -0.25 14.86 12.73
CA VAL A 233 -0.17 15.21 11.31
C VAL A 233 -0.34 13.97 10.44
N LEU A 234 0.38 12.88 10.75
CA LEU A 234 0.27 11.64 10.01
C LEU A 234 -1.12 11.03 10.11
N PHE A 235 -1.68 10.96 11.32
CA PHE A 235 -3.04 10.46 11.51
C PHE A 235 -4.06 11.31 10.74
N GLY A 236 -3.98 12.65 10.84
CA GLY A 236 -4.87 13.58 10.13
C GLY A 236 -4.85 13.38 8.61
N VAL A 237 -3.65 13.26 8.02
CA VAL A 237 -3.48 13.00 6.58
C VAL A 237 -4.16 11.70 6.17
N PHE A 238 -3.94 10.59 6.90
CA PHE A 238 -4.52 9.30 6.56
C PHE A 238 -6.02 9.22 6.89
N CYS A 239 -6.53 9.97 7.88
CA CYS A 239 -7.97 10.15 8.09
C CYS A 239 -8.63 10.84 6.89
N VAL A 240 -8.08 11.96 6.43
CA VAL A 240 -8.58 12.68 5.26
C VAL A 240 -8.54 11.77 4.03
N TYR A 241 -7.44 11.04 3.83
CA TYR A 241 -7.34 10.09 2.73
C TYR A 241 -8.36 8.95 2.85
N GLY A 242 -8.54 8.35 4.03
CA GLY A 242 -9.52 7.29 4.28
C GLY A 242 -10.97 7.70 4.01
N VAL A 243 -11.32 8.96 4.33
CA VAL A 243 -12.66 9.53 4.06
C VAL A 243 -12.80 9.92 2.58
N SER A 244 -11.72 10.38 1.93
CA SER A 244 -11.76 10.90 0.55
C SER A 244 -12.32 9.90 -0.45
N GLY A 245 -12.02 8.60 -0.30
CA GLY A 245 -12.55 7.55 -1.16
C GLY A 245 -14.08 7.49 -1.14
N TYR A 246 -14.69 7.58 0.04
CA TYR A 246 -16.15 7.60 0.20
C TYR A 246 -16.77 8.86 -0.39
N VAL A 247 -16.13 10.02 -0.24
CA VAL A 247 -16.57 11.27 -0.86
C VAL A 247 -16.55 11.14 -2.39
N VAL A 248 -15.48 10.61 -2.96
CA VAL A 248 -15.36 10.34 -4.41
C VAL A 248 -16.43 9.34 -4.87
N TYR A 249 -16.68 8.28 -4.09
CA TYR A 249 -17.70 7.28 -4.38
C TYR A 249 -19.10 7.91 -4.47
N VAL A 250 -19.50 8.67 -3.45
CA VAL A 250 -20.79 9.36 -3.40
C VAL A 250 -20.92 10.36 -4.55
N TRP A 251 -19.90 11.17 -4.79
CA TRP A 251 -19.87 12.15 -5.87
C TRP A 251 -20.02 11.51 -7.27
N ARG A 252 -19.33 10.37 -7.52
CA ARG A 252 -19.48 9.61 -8.78
C ARG A 252 -20.89 9.06 -8.94
N LYS A 253 -21.44 8.47 -7.86
CA LYS A 253 -22.81 7.95 -7.85
C LYS A 253 -23.84 9.04 -8.15
N MET A 254 -23.70 10.23 -7.57
CA MET A 254 -24.58 11.38 -7.83
C MET A 254 -24.48 11.90 -9.27
N LYS A 255 -23.30 11.76 -9.92
CA LYS A 255 -23.10 12.18 -11.32
C LYS A 255 -23.38 11.09 -12.36
N GLY A 256 -23.92 9.94 -11.96
CA GLY A 256 -24.19 8.81 -12.88
C GLY A 256 -22.96 8.19 -13.55
N LYS A 257 -21.74 8.43 -12.99
CA LYS A 257 -20.51 7.85 -13.54
C LYS A 257 -20.32 6.42 -13.02
N PRO A 258 -19.71 5.51 -13.81
CA PRO A 258 -19.44 4.16 -13.36
C PRO A 258 -18.61 4.19 -12.07
N VAL A 259 -19.08 3.49 -11.07
CA VAL A 259 -18.46 3.41 -9.75
C VAL A 259 -17.42 2.29 -9.70
N SER A 260 -17.60 1.27 -10.57
CA SER A 260 -16.63 0.18 -10.73
C SER A 260 -15.35 0.68 -11.40
N VAL A 261 -14.20 0.34 -10.80
CA VAL A 261 -12.86 0.64 -11.35
C VAL A 261 -12.40 -0.49 -12.30
N ILE A 262 -13.13 -1.62 -12.32
CA ILE A 262 -12.90 -2.71 -13.26
C ILE A 262 -13.72 -2.37 -14.50
N ALA A 263 -13.06 -2.23 -15.67
CA ALA A 263 -13.72 -2.27 -16.96
C ALA A 263 -14.33 -3.67 -17.12
N THR A 264 -15.61 -3.79 -16.81
CA THR A 264 -16.38 -4.98 -17.19
C THR A 264 -16.58 -4.91 -18.69
N SER A 265 -16.42 -6.03 -19.38
CA SER A 265 -16.66 -6.20 -20.82
C SER A 265 -18.10 -5.82 -21.28
N THR A 266 -18.90 -5.31 -20.38
CA THR A 266 -20.25 -4.79 -20.62
C THR A 266 -20.25 -3.30 -21.01
N ASP A 267 -19.12 -2.60 -20.92
CA ASP A 267 -18.97 -1.19 -21.26
C ASP A 267 -18.39 -0.97 -22.69
N GLU A 268 -18.30 -2.03 -23.51
CA GLU A 268 -18.08 -1.84 -24.95
C GLU A 268 -19.35 -1.24 -25.56
N PRO A 269 -19.26 -0.07 -26.21
CA PRO A 269 -20.39 0.47 -26.96
C PRO A 269 -20.75 -0.55 -28.05
N ASP A 270 -22.04 -0.87 -28.12
CA ASP A 270 -22.64 -1.77 -29.11
C ASP A 270 -22.30 -1.28 -30.53
N GLU A 271 -21.21 -1.77 -31.12
CA GLU A 271 -20.87 -1.56 -32.54
C GLU A 271 -21.77 -2.39 -33.46
N ARG A 272 -22.99 -2.73 -33.05
CA ARG A 272 -24.00 -3.33 -33.91
C ARG A 272 -24.92 -2.29 -34.48
N GLY A 273 -24.38 -1.41 -35.32
CA GLY A 273 -25.13 -0.37 -36.00
C GLY A 273 -24.55 0.00 -37.36
N LEU A 274 -24.09 -0.98 -38.15
CA LEU A 274 -23.80 -0.78 -39.57
C LEU A 274 -24.23 -2.03 -40.36
N HIS A 275 -25.50 -2.00 -40.76
CA HIS A 275 -25.97 -2.62 -42.02
C HIS A 275 -26.78 -1.62 -42.79
#